data_5f72d191267c5d563e911c3132806983
#
_entry.id   5f72d191267c5d563e911c3132806983
#
_cell.length_a   1.000
_cell.length_b   1.000
_cell.length_c   1.000
_cell.angle_alpha   90.00
_cell.angle_beta   90.00
_cell.angle_gamma   90.00
#
_symmetry.space_group_name_H-M   'P 1'
#
loop_
_entity.id
_entity.type
_entity.pdbx_description
1 polymer ?
#
loop_
_entity_poly.entity_id
_entity_poly.type
_entity_poly.pdbx_seq_one_letter_code
_entity_poly.pdbx_strand_id
1 'polypeptide(L)'
;MKNILNKYYLAFMAVILFGSVYSQTQISGSVMDAGSMEAIPGVNVIIDGTNIGTVTDFDGNFVINTSQDAPLTLVVSYVGYSAERVSVTSANQNINVMLSAGQNLEEIIVSASRRAQKVTDAPASVSVI
;
A
#
# COMPACT_ATOMS: atom_id res chain seq x y z
N MET A 1 16.95 -49.37 30.70
CA MET A 1 16.04 -48.34 31.17
C MET A 1 16.54 -46.94 30.88
N LYS A 2 17.81 -46.68 31.03
CA LYS A 2 18.36 -45.36 30.74
C LYS A 2 18.20 -44.97 29.29
N ASN A 3 18.20 -45.91 28.38
CA ASN A 3 18.09 -45.61 26.98
C ASN A 3 16.69 -45.18 26.54
N ILE A 4 15.66 -45.58 27.27
CA ILE A 4 14.29 -45.24 26.98
C ILE A 4 14.04 -43.76 27.32
N LEU A 5 14.56 -43.32 28.47
CA LEU A 5 14.46 -41.91 28.87
C LEU A 5 15.19 -40.99 27.87
N ASN A 6 16.34 -41.40 27.39
CA ASN A 6 17.08 -40.64 26.40
C ASN A 6 16.35 -40.57 25.08
N LYS A 7 15.65 -41.62 24.70
CA LYS A 7 14.87 -41.68 23.48
C LYS A 7 13.69 -40.73 23.52
N TYR A 8 13.00 -40.67 24.64
CA TYR A 8 11.90 -39.73 24.84
C TYR A 8 12.38 -38.30 24.97
N TYR A 9 13.55 -38.09 25.52
CA TYR A 9 14.14 -36.75 25.62
C TYR A 9 14.52 -36.22 24.28
N LEU A 10 15.07 -37.07 23.42
CA LEU A 10 15.37 -36.70 22.03
C LEU A 10 14.11 -36.41 21.22
N ALA A 11 13.06 -37.19 21.41
CA ALA A 11 11.78 -36.99 20.73
C ALA A 11 11.11 -35.69 21.21
N PHE A 12 11.18 -35.40 22.50
CA PHE A 12 10.63 -34.18 23.06
C PHE A 12 11.39 -32.93 22.58
N MET A 13 12.70 -33.05 22.48
CA MET A 13 13.54 -31.98 21.99
C MET A 13 13.33 -31.73 20.50
N ALA A 14 13.04 -32.78 19.75
CA ALA A 14 12.71 -32.67 18.32
C ALA A 14 11.38 -31.92 18.09
N VAL A 15 10.41 -32.12 18.98
CA VAL A 15 9.11 -31.46 18.88
C VAL A 15 9.24 -29.96 19.15
N ILE A 16 10.15 -29.57 20.03
CA ILE A 16 10.37 -28.13 20.30
C ILE A 16 11.04 -27.43 19.12
N LEU A 17 11.83 -28.16 18.36
CA LEU A 17 12.51 -27.58 17.19
C LEU A 17 11.58 -27.31 16.00
N PHE A 18 10.37 -27.89 16.03
CA PHE A 18 9.40 -27.63 14.98
C PHE A 18 8.48 -26.44 15.32
N GLY A 19 8.96 -25.55 16.18
CA GLY A 19 8.27 -24.29 16.43
C GLY A 19 8.05 -23.57 15.11
N SER A 20 6.81 -23.22 14.84
CA SER A 20 6.44 -22.55 13.61
C SER A 20 7.15 -21.21 13.53
N VAL A 21 7.99 -21.08 12.56
CA VAL A 21 8.58 -19.81 12.21
C VAL A 21 7.54 -19.09 11.39
N TYR A 22 6.78 -18.23 12.02
CA TYR A 22 5.91 -17.36 11.28
C TYR A 22 6.80 -16.33 10.59
N SER A 23 6.90 -16.43 9.29
CA SER A 23 7.61 -15.45 8.50
C SER A 23 6.73 -14.21 8.41
N GLN A 24 7.21 -13.12 8.97
CA GLN A 24 6.56 -11.82 8.79
C GLN A 24 7.22 -11.13 7.62
N THR A 25 6.41 -10.68 6.70
CA THR A 25 6.86 -9.89 5.58
C THR A 25 6.98 -8.44 6.04
N GLN A 26 8.17 -7.89 5.95
CA GLN A 26 8.39 -6.49 6.26
C GLN A 26 8.59 -5.73 4.96
N ILE A 27 7.84 -4.67 4.78
CA ILE A 27 7.95 -3.81 3.62
C ILE A 27 8.34 -2.43 4.15
N SER A 28 9.41 -1.89 3.61
CA SER A 28 9.86 -0.57 3.98
C SER A 28 9.99 0.31 2.74
N GLY A 29 9.98 1.60 2.95
CA GLY A 29 10.12 2.51 1.83
C GLY A 29 10.13 3.96 2.27
N SER A 30 10.14 4.84 1.29
CA SER A 30 10.06 6.28 1.51
C SER A 30 9.09 6.91 0.52
N VAL A 31 8.48 8.00 0.94
CA VAL A 31 7.55 8.77 0.12
C VAL A 31 8.08 10.18 -0.03
N MET A 32 8.14 10.64 -1.28
CA MET A 32 8.64 11.97 -1.62
C MET A 32 7.68 12.68 -2.55
N ASP A 33 7.79 13.99 -2.56
CA ASP A 33 7.07 14.84 -3.52
C ASP A 33 7.78 14.75 -4.87
N ALA A 34 7.01 14.46 -5.92
CA ALA A 34 7.57 14.33 -7.26
C ALA A 34 8.08 15.65 -7.83
N GLY A 35 7.58 16.77 -7.34
CA GLY A 35 7.99 18.10 -7.83
C GLY A 35 9.22 18.64 -7.10
N SER A 36 9.23 18.57 -5.77
CA SER A 36 10.32 19.14 -4.96
C SER A 36 11.37 18.11 -4.56
N MET A 37 11.05 16.81 -4.67
CA MET A 37 11.91 15.72 -4.22
C MET A 37 12.12 15.73 -2.70
N GLU A 38 11.20 16.34 -1.97
CA GLU A 38 11.27 16.39 -0.53
C GLU A 38 10.45 15.28 0.09
N ALA A 39 10.90 14.78 1.22
CA ALA A 39 10.18 13.75 1.95
C ALA A 39 8.86 14.27 2.48
N ILE A 40 7.81 13.47 2.39
CA ILE A 40 6.47 13.85 2.87
C ILE A 40 6.16 13.05 4.13
N PRO A 41 6.08 13.71 5.30
CA PRO A 41 5.69 13.04 6.52
C PRO A 41 4.17 12.90 6.62
N GLY A 42 3.72 11.90 7.36
CA GLY A 42 2.28 11.71 7.63
C GLY A 42 1.49 11.11 6.47
N VAL A 43 2.17 10.57 5.46
CA VAL A 43 1.52 9.91 4.34
C VAL A 43 0.93 8.57 4.79
N ASN A 44 -0.29 8.31 4.39
CA ASN A 44 -0.96 7.07 4.73
C ASN A 44 -0.60 5.98 3.72
N VAL A 45 -0.07 4.87 4.20
CA VAL A 45 0.33 3.72 3.37
C VAL A 45 -0.44 2.50 3.86
N ILE A 46 -1.29 1.94 3.00
CA ILE A 46 -2.17 0.82 3.36
C ILE A 46 -2.00 -0.31 2.35
N ILE A 47 -2.07 -1.54 2.81
CA ILE A 47 -2.12 -2.70 1.92
C ILE A 47 -3.53 -2.80 1.35
N ASP A 48 -3.63 -2.74 0.02
CA ASP A 48 -4.91 -2.75 -0.68
C ASP A 48 -5.74 -3.98 -0.31
N GLY A 49 -7.01 -3.74 -0.03
CA GLY A 49 -7.93 -4.79 0.38
C GLY A 49 -7.86 -5.18 1.85
N THR A 50 -7.06 -4.47 2.65
CA THR A 50 -6.93 -4.76 4.09
C THR A 50 -7.00 -3.49 4.91
N ASN A 51 -6.97 -3.65 6.24
CA ASN A 51 -6.87 -2.53 7.15
C ASN A 51 -5.44 -2.39 7.72
N ILE A 52 -4.48 -3.07 7.10
CA ILE A 52 -3.09 -3.05 7.56
C ILE A 52 -2.38 -1.88 6.87
N GLY A 53 -1.87 -0.97 7.67
CA GLY A 53 -1.18 0.19 7.12
C GLY A 53 -0.34 0.91 8.16
N THR A 54 0.33 1.95 7.71
CA THR A 54 1.18 2.80 8.54
C THR A 54 1.19 4.21 7.97
N VAL A 55 1.87 5.12 8.66
CA VAL A 55 2.10 6.48 8.16
C VAL A 55 3.59 6.74 8.10
N THR A 56 4.00 7.63 7.22
CA THR A 56 5.42 8.00 7.11
C THR A 56 5.86 8.88 8.28
N ASP A 57 7.13 8.72 8.65
CA ASP A 57 7.75 9.56 9.68
C ASP A 57 8.20 10.91 9.11
N PHE A 58 8.93 11.69 9.90
CA PHE A 58 9.39 13.02 9.49
C PHE A 58 10.34 12.99 8.29
N ASP A 59 11.02 11.88 8.09
CA ASP A 59 11.93 11.69 6.95
C ASP A 59 11.21 11.05 5.76
N GLY A 60 9.90 10.87 5.83
CA GLY A 60 9.10 10.26 4.79
C GLY A 60 9.23 8.75 4.71
N ASN A 61 9.84 8.11 5.68
CA ASN A 61 10.04 6.67 5.68
C ASN A 61 8.87 5.94 6.31
N PHE A 62 8.59 4.74 5.83
CA PHE A 62 7.55 3.89 6.40
C PHE A 62 8.02 2.44 6.50
N VAL A 63 7.40 1.70 7.41
CA VAL A 63 7.62 0.27 7.57
C VAL A 63 6.28 -0.37 7.85
N ILE A 64 5.92 -1.40 7.08
CA ILE A 64 4.72 -2.19 7.27
C ILE A 64 5.13 -3.62 7.54
N ASN A 65 4.56 -4.20 8.60
CA ASN A 65 4.75 -5.61 8.90
C ASN A 65 3.43 -6.33 8.66
N THR A 66 3.47 -7.35 7.85
CA THR A 66 2.29 -8.13 7.51
C THR A 66 2.61 -9.61 7.47
N SER A 67 1.60 -10.43 7.67
CA SER A 67 1.72 -11.88 7.46
C SER A 67 1.30 -12.29 6.05
N GLN A 68 0.97 -11.33 5.21
CA GLN A 68 0.61 -11.63 3.83
C GLN A 68 1.85 -11.77 2.97
N ASP A 69 1.82 -12.74 2.10
CA ASP A 69 2.91 -12.97 1.17
C ASP A 69 2.77 -12.06 -0.06
N ALA A 70 3.90 -11.71 -0.64
CA ALA A 70 3.92 -11.00 -1.90
C ALA A 70 3.42 -11.95 -3.03
N PRO A 71 2.81 -11.42 -4.08
CA PRO A 71 2.69 -10.01 -4.40
C PRO A 71 1.51 -9.33 -3.71
N LEU A 72 1.69 -8.09 -3.34
CA LEU A 72 0.62 -7.28 -2.78
C LEU A 72 0.74 -5.85 -3.31
N THR A 73 -0.33 -5.07 -3.13
CA THR A 73 -0.35 -3.69 -3.60
C THR A 73 -0.47 -2.75 -2.41
N LEU A 74 0.36 -1.73 -2.38
CA LEU A 74 0.25 -0.66 -1.41
C LEU A 74 -0.53 0.50 -2.03
N VAL A 75 -1.40 1.09 -1.25
CA VAL A 75 -2.09 2.33 -1.61
C VAL A 75 -1.50 3.43 -0.75
N VAL A 76 -0.87 4.38 -1.39
CA VAL A 76 -0.20 5.51 -0.73
C VAL A 76 -1.02 6.76 -1.01
N SER A 77 -1.46 7.44 0.04
CA SER A 77 -2.31 8.60 -0.10
C SER A 77 -2.00 9.68 0.93
N TYR A 78 -2.16 10.94 0.53
CA TYR A 78 -1.96 12.09 1.40
C TYR A 78 -2.83 13.25 0.92
N VAL A 79 -3.21 14.11 1.85
CA VAL A 79 -4.06 15.26 1.54
C VAL A 79 -3.32 16.21 0.58
N GLY A 80 -3.95 16.57 -0.50
CA GLY A 80 -3.34 17.45 -1.51
C GLY A 80 -2.53 16.73 -2.56
N TYR A 81 -2.48 15.39 -2.51
CA TYR A 81 -1.72 14.59 -3.47
C TYR A 81 -2.61 13.52 -4.09
N SER A 82 -2.25 13.10 -5.29
CA SER A 82 -2.93 11.99 -5.94
C SER A 82 -2.50 10.69 -5.29
N ALA A 83 -3.45 9.81 -5.04
CA ALA A 83 -3.14 8.50 -4.48
C ALA A 83 -2.39 7.64 -5.49
N GLU A 84 -1.38 6.92 -5.02
CA GLU A 84 -0.56 6.04 -5.85
C GLU A 84 -0.73 4.60 -5.41
N ARG A 85 -0.69 3.69 -6.38
CA ARG A 85 -0.72 2.25 -6.12
C ARG A 85 0.60 1.64 -6.54
N VAL A 86 1.25 0.98 -5.61
CA VAL A 86 2.57 0.41 -5.84
C VAL A 86 2.54 -1.09 -5.61
N SER A 87 2.97 -1.85 -6.60
CA SER A 87 3.03 -3.31 -6.47
C SER A 87 4.32 -3.73 -5.79
N VAL A 88 4.18 -4.58 -4.78
CA VAL A 88 5.28 -5.16 -4.04
C VAL A 88 5.38 -6.62 -4.45
N THR A 89 6.48 -6.99 -5.08
CA THR A 89 6.64 -8.33 -5.64
C THR A 89 7.41 -9.29 -4.74
N SER A 90 8.11 -8.77 -3.75
CA SER A 90 8.89 -9.60 -2.84
C SER A 90 8.96 -9.00 -1.44
N ALA A 91 9.18 -9.88 -0.47
CA ALA A 91 9.36 -9.49 0.91
C ALA A 91 10.66 -8.70 1.09
N ASN A 92 10.68 -7.85 2.10
CA ASN A 92 11.86 -7.06 2.45
C ASN A 92 12.33 -6.12 1.33
N GLN A 93 11.40 -5.71 0.48
CA GLN A 93 11.69 -4.78 -0.59
C GLN A 93 11.65 -3.34 -0.05
N ASN A 94 12.61 -2.53 -0.48
CA ASN A 94 12.59 -1.11 -0.18
C ASN A 94 11.98 -0.36 -1.35
N ILE A 95 10.94 0.42 -1.07
CA ILE A 95 10.13 1.03 -2.12
C ILE A 95 10.20 2.54 -2.02
N ASN A 96 10.51 3.19 -3.13
CA ASN A 96 10.45 4.65 -3.20
C ASN A 96 9.21 5.05 -3.97
N VAL A 97 8.36 5.82 -3.32
CA VAL A 97 7.09 6.30 -3.89
C VAL A 97 7.20 7.80 -4.11
N MET A 98 6.79 8.25 -5.27
CA MET A 98 6.72 9.67 -5.56
C MET A 98 5.27 10.07 -5.73
N LEU A 99 4.79 10.97 -4.89
CA LEU A 99 3.43 11.49 -4.97
C LEU A 99 3.44 12.81 -5.72
N SER A 100 2.52 12.93 -6.66
CA SER A 100 2.33 14.19 -7.37
C SER A 100 1.24 15.00 -6.70
N ALA A 101 1.42 16.30 -6.61
CA ALA A 101 0.40 17.20 -6.11
C ALA A 101 -0.88 16.99 -6.91
N GLY A 102 -1.96 16.70 -6.20
CA GLY A 102 -3.16 16.21 -6.84
C GLY A 102 -4.10 17.28 -7.25
N GLN A 103 -4.57 17.10 -8.44
CA GLN A 103 -5.73 17.78 -8.90
C GLN A 103 -6.86 16.80 -8.98
N ASN A 104 -6.69 15.78 -8.22
CA ASN A 104 -7.51 14.64 -8.31
C ASN A 104 -8.93 14.88 -8.04
N LEU A 105 -9.21 15.98 -7.51
CA LEU A 105 -10.52 16.22 -7.23
C LEU A 105 -11.31 16.34 -8.41
N GLU A 106 -10.70 16.80 -9.37
CA GLU A 106 -11.41 17.03 -10.47
C GLU A 106 -11.79 15.85 -11.12
N GLU A 107 -11.04 14.94 -11.03
CA GLU A 107 -11.38 13.84 -11.72
C GLU A 107 -12.56 13.32 -11.38
N ILE A 108 -12.93 13.74 -10.41
CA ILE A 108 -14.02 13.27 -10.12
C ILE A 108 -15.00 13.82 -10.82
N ILE A 109 -14.76 14.60 -11.20
CA ILE A 109 -15.69 15.10 -11.71
C ILE A 109 -15.95 15.01 -12.92
N VAL A 110 -15.51 14.87 -13.26
CA VAL A 110 -15.83 14.80 -14.28
C VAL A 110 -16.52 14.06 -14.82
N SER A 111 -16.58 13.96 -14.96
CA SER A 111 -17.13 13.28 -15.39
C SER A 111 -18.25 13.25 -15.53
N ALA A 112 -18.47 13.69 -15.48
CA ALA A 112 -19.40 13.66 -15.63
C ALA A 112 -19.99 14.20 -16.32
N SER A 113 -19.55 14.58 -16.55
CA SER A 113 -19.95 14.75 -17.05
C SER A 113 -20.52 14.91 -17.88
N ARG A 114 -20.35 14.99 -18.36
CA ARG A 114 -20.53 14.95 -19.02
C ARG A 114 -21.46 15.04 -19.60
N ARG A 115 -21.54 15.22 -19.73
CA ARG A 115 -22.08 15.25 -20.16
C ARG A 115 -22.66 15.84 -20.57
N ALA A 116 -22.37 16.19 -20.57
CA ALA A 116 -22.59 16.51 -20.99
C ALA A 116 -23.00 17.02 -21.54
N GLN A 117 -22.83 17.00 -21.72
CA GLN A 117 -22.90 17.24 -22.30
C GLN A 117 -23.50 17.58 -22.71
N LYS A 118 -23.60 17.54 -22.84
CA LYS A 118 -23.97 17.80 -23.33
C LYS A 118 -24.55 18.34 -23.49
N VAL A 119 -24.55 18.43 -23.58
CA VAL A 119 -24.87 18.84 -23.82
C VAL A 119 -25.26 19.39 -24.14
N THR A 120 -25.17 19.33 -24.30
CA THR A 120 -25.28 19.64 -24.75
C THR A 120 -25.81 20.03 -25.26
N ASP A 121 -25.84 19.94 -25.41
CA ASP A 121 -26.13 20.16 -26.00
C ASP A 121 -26.83 20.65 -26.39
N ALA A 122 -26.94 20.67 -26.39
CA ALA A 122 -27.37 21.05 -26.84
C ALA A 122 -28.09 21.58 -27.27
N PRO A 123 -28.20 21.64 -27.36
CA PRO A 123 -28.76 22.10 -27.92
C PRO A 123 -29.39 22.61 -28.40
N ALA A 124 -29.18 22.66 -28.52
CA ALA A 124 -29.53 23.03 -29.05
C ALA A 124 -30.25 23.40 -29.53
N SER A 125 -30.10 23.38 -29.49
CA SER A 125 -30.55 23.68 -30.01
C SER A 125 -31.28 24.11 -30.48
N VAL A 126 -31.21 24.22 -30.48
CA VAL A 126 -31.72 24.58 -30.98
C VAL A 126 -32.41 25.05 -31.55
N SER A 127 -32.35 25.11 -31.64
CA SER A 127 -32.74 25.50 -32.22
C SER A 127 -33.36 25.94 -32.79
N VAL A 128 -33.46 26.12 -32.81
CA VAL A 128 -33.92 26.48 -33.32
C VAL A 128 -34.55 26.87 -33.85
N ILE A 129 -34.58 26.99 -34.03
CA ILE A 129 -34.94 27.34 -34.45
C ILE A 129 -35.18 27.93 -34.64
#